data_376c2f56736827bf2d6d55b8825aba08
#
_entry.id   376c2f56736827bf2d6d55b8825aba08
#
_cell.length_a   1.000
_cell.length_b   1.000
_cell.length_c   1.000
_cell.angle_alpha   90.00
_cell.angle_beta   90.00
_cell.angle_gamma   90.00
#
_symmetry.space_group_name_H-M   'P 1'
#
loop_
_entity.id
_entity.type
_entity.pdbx_description
1 polymer ?
#
loop_
_entity_poly.entity_id
_entity_poly.type
_entity_poly.pdbx_seq_one_letter_code
_entity_poly.pdbx_strand_id
1 'polypeptide(L)'
;EITAFIGPSGCGKSTLLRSFNRMNDLIPGAHLTGTVAYHGTDIYGPNVDPIEVRRKVGMVFQKPNVFPKTIYENVAYGPKVNGAKGNLDDLVEECLSRAALWNEVKDDLKKSAYALSGGQQQRLVIARCIAVKPEVILMDEPCASLDPLATAKIEDLMVELASDYTIIIVTHNMQQ
;
A
#
# COMPACT_ATOMS: atom_id res chain seq x y z
N GLU A 1 2.05 -14.37 3.61
CA GLU A 1 3.51 -14.52 3.49
C GLU A 1 4.18 -13.15 3.39
N ILE A 2 5.39 -13.00 4.01
CA ILE A 2 6.19 -11.76 3.91
C ILE A 2 7.54 -12.09 3.25
N THR A 3 7.91 -11.32 2.22
CA THR A 3 9.22 -11.38 1.57
C THR A 3 9.90 -10.02 1.69
N ALA A 4 11.13 -9.97 2.24
CA ALA A 4 11.87 -8.73 2.44
C ALA A 4 13.10 -8.64 1.50
N PHE A 5 13.20 -7.51 0.80
CA PHE A 5 14.43 -7.12 0.08
C PHE A 5 15.23 -6.15 0.95
N ILE A 6 16.39 -6.60 1.39
CA ILE A 6 17.28 -5.84 2.28
C ILE A 6 18.54 -5.45 1.52
N GLY A 7 19.02 -4.25 1.74
CA GLY A 7 20.29 -3.78 1.15
C GLY A 7 20.51 -2.28 1.33
N PRO A 8 21.69 -1.75 0.98
CA PRO A 8 22.02 -0.34 1.15
C PRO A 8 21.12 0.58 0.32
N SER A 9 20.99 1.84 0.75
CA SER A 9 20.27 2.86 -0.01
C SER A 9 20.87 3.03 -1.40
N GLY A 10 20.02 3.23 -2.41
CA GLY A 10 20.45 3.44 -3.80
C GLY A 10 20.80 2.18 -4.61
N CYS A 11 20.74 0.96 -4.04
CA CYS A 11 21.06 -0.27 -4.78
C CYS A 11 19.94 -0.78 -5.71
N GLY A 12 18.82 -0.03 -5.85
CA GLY A 12 17.76 -0.36 -6.80
C GLY A 12 16.56 -1.11 -6.24
N LYS A 13 16.47 -1.37 -4.93
CA LYS A 13 15.35 -2.10 -4.30
C LYS A 13 13.97 -1.55 -4.66
N SER A 14 13.78 -0.24 -4.51
CA SER A 14 12.50 0.42 -4.83
C SER A 14 12.19 0.35 -6.33
N THR A 15 13.21 0.38 -7.18
CA THR A 15 13.03 0.21 -8.64
C THR A 15 12.58 -1.20 -8.96
N LEU A 16 13.19 -2.22 -8.35
CA LEU A 16 12.76 -3.60 -8.47
C LEU A 16 11.33 -3.79 -7.95
N LEU A 17 11.03 -3.26 -6.74
CA LEU A 17 9.70 -3.36 -6.15
C LEU A 17 8.62 -2.80 -7.09
N ARG A 18 8.84 -1.63 -7.66
CA ARG A 18 7.91 -0.96 -8.59
C ARG A 18 7.76 -1.68 -9.92
N SER A 19 8.65 -2.60 -10.27
CA SER A 19 8.47 -3.43 -11.46
C SER A 19 7.36 -4.48 -11.28
N PHE A 20 7.06 -4.90 -10.04
CA PHE A 20 6.02 -5.90 -9.77
C PHE A 20 4.59 -5.38 -9.94
N ASN A 21 4.38 -4.07 -10.04
CA ASN A 21 3.06 -3.49 -10.32
C ASN A 21 3.07 -2.47 -11.48
N ARG A 22 4.13 -2.48 -12.30
CA ARG A 22 4.27 -1.61 -13.46
C ARG A 22 4.29 -0.10 -13.14
N MET A 23 4.66 0.27 -11.90
CA MET A 23 4.78 1.70 -11.55
C MET A 23 5.96 2.38 -12.27
N ASN A 24 6.97 1.61 -12.71
CA ASN A 24 8.06 2.15 -13.49
C ASN A 24 7.63 2.61 -14.90
N ASP A 25 6.50 2.15 -15.42
CA ASP A 25 5.92 2.63 -16.69
C ASP A 25 5.60 4.14 -16.67
N LEU A 26 5.44 4.70 -15.47
CA LEU A 26 5.17 6.13 -15.26
C LEU A 26 6.45 6.99 -15.25
N ILE A 27 7.62 6.37 -15.33
CA ILE A 27 8.91 7.05 -15.30
C ILE A 27 9.44 7.16 -16.74
N PRO A 28 9.58 8.37 -17.29
CA PRO A 28 10.13 8.55 -18.65
C PRO A 28 11.52 7.89 -18.79
N GLY A 29 11.69 7.08 -19.83
CA GLY A 29 12.95 6.38 -20.11
C GLY A 29 13.21 5.12 -19.30
N ALA A 30 12.33 4.73 -18.38
CA ALA A 30 12.45 3.45 -17.70
C ALA A 30 12.09 2.30 -18.65
N HIS A 31 12.97 1.32 -18.74
CA HIS A 31 12.76 0.11 -19.53
C HIS A 31 13.00 -1.12 -18.67
N LEU A 32 12.15 -2.13 -18.85
CA LEU A 32 12.30 -3.43 -18.19
C LEU A 32 12.71 -4.46 -19.26
N THR A 33 13.74 -5.24 -18.97
CA THR A 33 14.14 -6.42 -19.75
C THR A 33 13.97 -7.67 -18.87
N GLY A 34 13.51 -8.76 -19.47
CA GLY A 34 13.16 -9.98 -18.75
C GLY A 34 11.64 -10.11 -18.58
N THR A 35 11.22 -10.99 -17.67
CA THR A 35 9.80 -11.34 -17.46
C THR A 35 9.44 -11.17 -16.00
N VAL A 36 8.29 -10.54 -15.74
CA VAL A 36 7.66 -10.52 -14.42
C VAL A 36 6.34 -11.25 -14.53
N ALA A 37 6.28 -12.44 -13.94
CA ALA A 37 5.10 -13.29 -14.03
C ALA A 37 4.22 -13.18 -12.76
N TYR A 38 2.92 -13.02 -12.96
CA TYR A 38 1.90 -13.06 -11.93
C TYR A 38 0.87 -14.12 -12.33
N HIS A 39 0.69 -15.15 -11.49
CA HIS A 39 -0.10 -16.35 -11.82
C HIS A 39 0.23 -16.93 -13.20
N GLY A 40 1.52 -16.99 -13.55
CA GLY A 40 2.00 -17.54 -14.83
C GLY A 40 1.84 -16.61 -16.03
N THR A 41 1.25 -15.43 -15.87
CA THR A 41 1.08 -14.44 -16.94
C THR A 41 2.14 -13.35 -16.81
N ASP A 42 2.87 -13.06 -17.90
CA ASP A 42 3.79 -11.92 -17.93
C ASP A 42 2.99 -10.61 -17.84
N ILE A 43 3.16 -9.88 -16.73
CA ILE A 43 2.42 -8.63 -16.50
C ILE A 43 2.82 -7.49 -17.44
N TYR A 44 3.93 -7.63 -18.17
CA TYR A 44 4.37 -6.68 -19.21
C TYR A 44 3.96 -7.13 -20.63
N GLY A 45 3.18 -8.22 -20.75
CA GLY A 45 2.67 -8.71 -22.01
C GLY A 45 1.76 -7.69 -22.71
N PRO A 46 1.66 -7.74 -24.06
CA PRO A 46 1.00 -6.72 -24.88
C PRO A 46 -0.51 -6.57 -24.60
N ASN A 47 -1.16 -7.61 -24.07
CA ASN A 47 -2.60 -7.62 -23.79
C ASN A 47 -2.92 -7.44 -22.30
N VAL A 48 -1.95 -7.07 -21.46
CA VAL A 48 -2.14 -6.89 -20.02
C VAL A 48 -2.37 -5.41 -19.69
N ASP A 49 -3.54 -5.11 -19.12
CA ASP A 49 -3.87 -3.75 -18.65
C ASP A 49 -3.08 -3.42 -17.37
N PRO A 50 -2.24 -2.37 -17.36
CA PRO A 50 -1.52 -1.93 -16.19
C PRO A 50 -2.44 -1.55 -15.01
N ILE A 51 -3.67 -1.10 -15.28
CA ILE A 51 -4.62 -0.71 -14.24
C ILE A 51 -5.08 -1.96 -13.48
N GLU A 52 -5.37 -3.04 -14.18
CA GLU A 52 -5.75 -4.30 -13.55
C GLU A 52 -4.59 -4.91 -12.74
N VAL A 53 -3.35 -4.79 -13.22
CA VAL A 53 -2.16 -5.20 -12.46
C VAL A 53 -2.07 -4.41 -11.15
N ARG A 54 -2.20 -3.07 -11.19
CA ARG A 54 -2.12 -2.21 -10.01
C ARG A 54 -3.28 -2.39 -9.03
N ARG A 55 -4.42 -2.87 -9.52
CA ARG A 55 -5.55 -3.23 -8.66
C ARG A 55 -5.27 -4.49 -7.86
N LYS A 56 -4.58 -5.48 -8.46
CA LYS A 56 -4.19 -6.75 -7.83
C LYS A 56 -2.94 -6.64 -6.98
N VAL A 57 -2.02 -5.76 -7.36
CA VAL A 57 -0.73 -5.54 -6.70
C VAL A 57 -0.67 -4.11 -6.19
N GLY A 58 -1.16 -3.91 -4.97
CA GLY A 58 -1.21 -2.61 -4.30
C GLY A 58 0.18 -2.13 -3.88
N MET A 59 0.31 -0.82 -3.60
CA MET A 59 1.58 -0.24 -3.16
C MET A 59 1.40 0.79 -2.06
N VAL A 60 2.26 0.67 -1.04
CA VAL A 60 2.45 1.62 0.05
C VAL A 60 3.84 2.22 -0.10
N PHE A 61 3.90 3.55 -0.21
CA PHE A 61 5.15 4.29 -0.42
C PHE A 61 5.80 4.70 0.90
N GLN A 62 7.08 5.00 0.86
CA GLN A 62 7.88 5.48 1.98
C GLN A 62 7.26 6.73 2.63
N LYS A 63 6.85 7.72 1.81
CA LYS A 63 6.10 8.88 2.29
C LYS A 63 4.61 8.61 2.13
N PRO A 64 3.81 8.79 3.18
CA PRO A 64 2.37 8.65 3.09
C PRO A 64 1.81 9.58 2.00
N ASN A 65 1.16 9.02 1.00
CA ASN A 65 0.56 9.77 -0.10
C ASN A 65 -0.97 9.90 0.10
N VAL A 66 -1.38 10.50 1.21
CA VAL A 66 -2.81 10.74 1.46
C VAL A 66 -3.40 11.70 0.43
N PHE A 67 -4.64 11.44 0.04
CA PHE A 67 -5.35 12.36 -0.86
C PHE A 67 -5.83 13.60 -0.10
N PRO A 68 -5.97 14.77 -0.76
CA PRO A 68 -6.53 16.00 -0.20
C PRO A 68 -8.06 15.86 0.00
N LYS A 69 -8.44 14.90 0.81
CA LYS A 69 -9.79 14.44 1.10
C LYS A 69 -9.93 14.11 2.58
N THR A 70 -11.13 13.77 3.00
CA THR A 70 -11.38 13.29 4.36
C THR A 70 -10.75 11.92 4.61
N ILE A 71 -10.65 11.52 5.88
CA ILE A 71 -10.19 10.18 6.27
C ILE A 71 -11.06 9.11 5.61
N TYR A 72 -12.38 9.25 5.71
CA TYR A 72 -13.35 8.37 5.08
C TYR A 72 -13.15 8.26 3.56
N GLU A 73 -13.06 9.40 2.88
CA GLU A 73 -12.92 9.43 1.43
C GLU A 73 -11.60 8.84 0.94
N ASN A 74 -10.53 8.90 1.74
CA ASN A 74 -9.27 8.22 1.40
C ASN A 74 -9.48 6.72 1.28
N VAL A 75 -10.15 6.08 2.24
CA VAL A 75 -10.40 4.63 2.22
C VAL A 75 -11.43 4.26 1.15
N ALA A 76 -12.52 5.01 1.07
CA ALA A 76 -13.62 4.75 0.14
C ALA A 76 -13.28 5.04 -1.33
N TYR A 77 -12.17 5.73 -1.61
CA TYR A 77 -11.83 6.19 -2.98
C TYR A 77 -11.66 5.04 -3.97
N GLY A 78 -10.79 4.08 -3.64
CA GLY A 78 -10.52 2.94 -4.52
C GLY A 78 -11.76 2.12 -4.84
N PRO A 79 -12.53 1.66 -3.85
CA PRO A 79 -13.80 0.98 -4.08
C PRO A 79 -14.76 1.76 -4.97
N LYS A 80 -14.94 3.07 -4.76
CA LYS A 80 -15.82 3.93 -5.59
C LYS A 80 -15.35 3.98 -7.05
N VAL A 81 -14.06 4.19 -7.28
CA VAL A 81 -13.48 4.21 -8.65
C VAL A 81 -13.65 2.86 -9.34
N ASN A 82 -13.59 1.77 -8.59
CA ASN A 82 -13.81 0.40 -9.09
C ASN A 82 -15.30 0.03 -9.20
N GLY A 83 -16.21 0.99 -9.07
CA GLY A 83 -17.64 0.78 -9.33
C GLY A 83 -18.48 0.29 -8.15
N ALA A 84 -17.92 0.30 -6.92
CA ALA A 84 -18.70 0.01 -5.73
C ALA A 84 -19.83 1.03 -5.56
N LYS A 85 -21.04 0.53 -5.35
CA LYS A 85 -22.27 1.33 -5.17
C LYS A 85 -22.77 1.21 -3.74
N GLY A 86 -23.48 2.24 -3.27
CA GLY A 86 -24.12 2.25 -1.96
C GLY A 86 -23.22 2.75 -0.83
N ASN A 87 -23.60 2.39 0.39
CA ASN A 87 -22.89 2.75 1.61
C ASN A 87 -21.62 1.91 1.73
N LEU A 88 -20.50 2.55 2.06
CA LEU A 88 -19.20 1.91 2.28
C LEU A 88 -18.75 2.02 3.76
N ASP A 89 -19.66 2.37 4.67
CA ASP A 89 -19.31 2.62 6.08
C ASP A 89 -18.70 1.37 6.72
N ASP A 90 -19.31 0.21 6.53
CA ASP A 90 -18.82 -1.07 7.07
C ASP A 90 -17.42 -1.41 6.51
N LEU A 91 -17.21 -1.20 5.20
CA LEU A 91 -15.91 -1.43 4.57
C LEU A 91 -14.84 -0.46 5.10
N VAL A 92 -15.20 0.81 5.27
CA VAL A 92 -14.28 1.82 5.82
C VAL A 92 -13.91 1.50 7.26
N GLU A 93 -14.89 1.13 8.09
CA GLU A 93 -14.67 0.69 9.47
C GLU A 93 -13.77 -0.55 9.50
N GLU A 94 -14.06 -1.57 8.70
CA GLU A 94 -13.26 -2.79 8.61
C GLU A 94 -11.81 -2.46 8.24
N CYS A 95 -11.58 -1.68 7.17
CA CYS A 95 -10.24 -1.36 6.72
C CYS A 95 -9.46 -0.50 7.72
N LEU A 96 -10.11 0.47 8.38
CA LEU A 96 -9.48 1.29 9.42
C LEU A 96 -9.18 0.48 10.68
N SER A 97 -10.05 -0.48 11.03
CA SER A 97 -9.84 -1.38 12.15
C SER A 97 -8.65 -2.31 11.88
N ARG A 98 -8.60 -2.92 10.71
CA ARG A 98 -7.47 -3.75 10.26
C ARG A 98 -6.16 -2.97 10.19
N ALA A 99 -6.20 -1.67 9.89
CA ALA A 99 -5.04 -0.79 9.92
C ALA A 99 -4.71 -0.26 11.33
N ALA A 100 -5.33 -0.79 12.39
CA ALA A 100 -5.19 -0.35 13.78
C ALA A 100 -5.39 1.17 13.96
N LEU A 101 -6.28 1.78 13.15
CA LEU A 101 -6.50 3.23 13.13
C LEU A 101 -7.91 3.63 13.58
N TRP A 102 -8.90 2.72 13.49
CA TRP A 102 -10.32 3.01 13.75
C TRP A 102 -10.56 3.72 15.07
N ASN A 103 -10.03 3.19 16.18
CA ASN A 103 -10.24 3.75 17.51
C ASN A 103 -9.66 5.16 17.70
N GLU A 104 -8.72 5.56 16.84
CA GLU A 104 -8.10 6.87 16.88
C GLU A 104 -8.86 7.91 16.05
N VAL A 105 -9.69 7.45 15.04
CA VAL A 105 -10.27 8.37 14.04
C VAL A 105 -11.78 8.22 13.84
N LYS A 106 -12.45 7.27 14.47
CA LYS A 106 -13.88 6.96 14.26
C LYS A 106 -14.81 8.16 14.44
N ASP A 107 -14.47 9.08 15.34
CA ASP A 107 -15.26 10.29 15.61
C ASP A 107 -14.88 11.45 14.66
N ASP A 108 -13.83 11.27 13.86
CA ASP A 108 -13.20 12.30 13.02
C ASP A 108 -13.15 11.96 11.52
N LEU A 109 -13.91 10.98 11.07
CA LEU A 109 -13.86 10.46 9.68
C LEU A 109 -14.05 11.53 8.61
N LYS A 110 -14.73 12.63 8.93
CA LYS A 110 -14.98 13.76 8.03
C LYS A 110 -13.87 14.80 8.04
N LYS A 111 -12.90 14.70 8.96
CA LYS A 111 -11.74 15.59 8.98
C LYS A 111 -10.78 15.30 7.82
N SER A 112 -9.97 16.30 7.47
CA SER A 112 -8.93 16.16 6.46
C SER A 112 -7.90 15.12 6.88
N ALA A 113 -7.51 14.24 5.96
CA ALA A 113 -6.45 13.26 6.19
C ALA A 113 -5.08 13.90 6.50
N TYR A 114 -4.85 15.15 6.07
CA TYR A 114 -3.63 15.89 6.41
C TYR A 114 -3.55 16.30 7.89
N ALA A 115 -4.65 16.24 8.65
CA ALA A 115 -4.64 16.53 10.09
C ALA A 115 -4.05 15.36 10.92
N LEU A 116 -3.84 14.22 10.31
CA LEU A 116 -3.27 13.03 10.95
C LEU A 116 -1.75 13.15 11.11
N SER A 117 -1.19 12.51 12.15
CA SER A 117 0.27 12.34 12.30
C SER A 117 0.84 11.46 11.18
N GLY A 118 2.16 11.49 10.97
CA GLY A 118 2.82 10.68 9.94
C GLY A 118 2.51 9.18 10.04
N GLY A 119 2.56 8.61 11.24
CA GLY A 119 2.21 7.21 11.47
C GLY A 119 0.73 6.90 11.25
N GLN A 120 -0.17 7.82 11.61
CA GLN A 120 -1.60 7.68 11.29
C GLN A 120 -1.86 7.78 9.78
N GLN A 121 -1.19 8.70 9.08
CA GLN A 121 -1.28 8.81 7.63
C GLN A 121 -0.79 7.53 6.94
N GLN A 122 0.29 6.93 7.41
CA GLN A 122 0.80 5.69 6.84
C GLN A 122 -0.19 4.54 7.03
N ARG A 123 -0.78 4.40 8.23
CA ARG A 123 -1.84 3.41 8.48
C ARG A 123 -3.10 3.68 7.64
N LEU A 124 -3.45 4.95 7.42
CA LEU A 124 -4.54 5.33 6.51
C LEU A 124 -4.26 4.91 5.06
N VAL A 125 -3.02 5.08 4.58
CA VAL A 125 -2.62 4.62 3.24
C VAL A 125 -2.68 3.09 3.13
N ILE A 126 -2.32 2.36 4.19
CA ILE A 126 -2.47 0.90 4.25
C ILE A 126 -3.97 0.53 4.22
N ALA A 127 -4.82 1.17 5.04
CA ALA A 127 -6.28 0.97 5.02
C ALA A 127 -6.87 1.20 3.61
N ARG A 128 -6.44 2.27 2.93
CA ARG A 128 -6.83 2.54 1.54
C ARG A 128 -6.37 1.46 0.57
N CYS A 129 -5.18 0.93 0.77
CA CYS A 129 -4.63 -0.14 -0.07
C CYS A 129 -5.45 -1.42 0.06
N ILE A 130 -5.76 -1.85 1.28
CA ILE A 130 -6.53 -3.09 1.51
C ILE A 130 -8.01 -2.95 1.14
N ALA A 131 -8.56 -1.74 1.08
CA ALA A 131 -9.96 -1.49 0.71
C ALA A 131 -10.31 -1.95 -0.72
N VAL A 132 -9.34 -2.05 -1.62
CA VAL A 132 -9.53 -2.59 -2.98
C VAL A 132 -9.28 -4.11 -3.07
N LYS A 133 -8.99 -4.76 -1.92
CA LYS A 133 -8.75 -6.20 -1.80
C LYS A 133 -7.68 -6.70 -2.79
N PRO A 134 -6.44 -6.16 -2.74
CA PRO A 134 -5.35 -6.65 -3.59
C PRO A 134 -4.98 -8.09 -3.18
N GLU A 135 -4.21 -8.78 -4.01
CA GLU A 135 -3.64 -10.09 -3.66
C GLU A 135 -2.21 -9.94 -3.10
N VAL A 136 -1.51 -8.91 -3.56
CA VAL A 136 -0.14 -8.57 -3.13
C VAL A 136 -0.09 -7.12 -2.67
N ILE A 137 0.63 -6.87 -1.59
CA ILE A 137 0.92 -5.51 -1.08
C ILE A 137 2.43 -5.28 -1.15
N LEU A 138 2.84 -4.32 -1.95
CA LEU A 138 4.22 -3.85 -2.02
C LEU A 138 4.42 -2.72 -1.01
N MET A 139 5.49 -2.77 -0.21
CA MET A 139 5.80 -1.75 0.79
C MET A 139 7.23 -1.23 0.60
N ASP A 140 7.34 0.03 0.19
CA ASP A 140 8.62 0.70 -0.06
C ASP A 140 9.03 1.47 1.20
N GLU A 141 9.89 0.90 2.04
CA GLU A 141 10.39 1.48 3.30
C GLU A 141 9.27 2.10 4.19
N PRO A 142 8.21 1.36 4.54
CA PRO A 142 6.98 1.93 5.11
C PRO A 142 7.17 2.62 6.47
N CYS A 143 8.28 2.36 7.17
CA CYS A 143 8.57 2.89 8.50
C CYS A 143 9.72 3.91 8.52
N ALA A 144 10.38 4.22 7.39
CA ALA A 144 11.64 4.97 7.37
C ALA A 144 11.60 6.40 7.96
N SER A 145 10.42 6.99 8.07
CA SER A 145 10.25 8.38 8.57
C SER A 145 9.37 8.45 9.84
N LEU A 146 9.22 7.32 10.52
CA LEU A 146 8.32 7.21 11.67
C LEU A 146 9.09 7.10 12.99
N ASP A 147 8.44 7.53 14.07
CA ASP A 147 8.94 7.29 15.42
C ASP A 147 8.85 5.79 15.79
N PRO A 148 9.59 5.33 16.82
CA PRO A 148 9.62 3.92 17.18
C PRO A 148 8.26 3.31 17.52
N LEU A 149 7.35 4.08 18.13
CA LEU A 149 6.01 3.59 18.49
C LEU A 149 5.12 3.41 17.27
N ALA A 150 5.17 4.34 16.31
CA ALA A 150 4.47 4.23 15.05
C ALA A 150 5.04 3.09 14.20
N THR A 151 6.37 2.90 14.23
CA THR A 151 7.04 1.77 13.55
C THR A 151 6.54 0.44 14.08
N ALA A 152 6.56 0.22 15.39
CA ALA A 152 6.07 -1.02 16.01
C ALA A 152 4.61 -1.34 15.60
N LYS A 153 3.73 -0.33 15.61
CA LYS A 153 2.33 -0.51 15.16
C LYS A 153 2.22 -0.96 13.70
N ILE A 154 3.10 -0.50 12.82
CA ILE A 154 3.08 -0.91 11.42
C ILE A 154 3.68 -2.31 11.25
N GLU A 155 4.69 -2.66 12.03
CA GLU A 155 5.27 -4.01 12.04
C GLU A 155 4.25 -5.05 12.50
N ASP A 156 3.55 -4.79 13.61
CA ASP A 156 2.46 -5.64 14.09
C ASP A 156 1.35 -5.78 13.03
N LEU A 157 0.98 -4.68 12.40
CA LEU A 157 0.00 -4.66 11.33
C LEU A 157 0.45 -5.49 10.11
N MET A 158 1.71 -5.43 9.71
CA MET A 158 2.22 -6.26 8.60
C MET A 158 2.13 -7.76 8.91
N VAL A 159 2.45 -8.15 10.14
CA VAL A 159 2.32 -9.56 10.58
C VAL A 159 0.86 -10.02 10.53
N GLU A 160 -0.07 -9.19 10.98
CA GLU A 160 -1.51 -9.48 10.92
C GLU A 160 -1.99 -9.61 9.46
N LEU A 161 -1.62 -8.66 8.60
CA LEU A 161 -2.01 -8.67 7.19
C LEU A 161 -1.42 -9.83 6.40
N ALA A 162 -0.29 -10.39 6.83
CA ALA A 162 0.38 -11.52 6.16
C ALA A 162 -0.45 -12.82 6.20
N SER A 163 -1.50 -12.90 7.03
CA SER A 163 -2.46 -14.00 7.03
C SER A 163 -3.30 -14.02 5.75
N ASP A 164 -3.64 -12.86 5.20
CA ASP A 164 -4.56 -12.71 4.09
C ASP A 164 -3.89 -12.25 2.79
N TYR A 165 -2.73 -11.61 2.90
CA TYR A 165 -2.03 -11.00 1.77
C TYR A 165 -0.60 -11.53 1.62
N THR A 166 -0.11 -11.55 0.38
CA THR A 166 1.34 -11.64 0.14
C THR A 166 1.92 -10.24 0.26
N ILE A 167 2.90 -10.06 1.15
CA ILE A 167 3.57 -8.78 1.37
C ILE A 167 4.99 -8.85 0.85
N ILE A 168 5.38 -7.88 0.03
CA ILE A 168 6.77 -7.70 -0.40
C ILE A 168 7.24 -6.35 0.13
N ILE A 169 8.22 -6.36 1.00
CA ILE A 169 8.75 -5.15 1.64
C ILE A 169 10.18 -4.87 1.19
N VAL A 170 10.47 -3.61 0.98
CA VAL A 170 11.84 -3.10 0.85
C VAL A 170 12.19 -2.35 2.12
N THR A 171 13.31 -2.70 2.73
CA THR A 171 13.83 -1.99 3.91
C THR A 171 15.35 -1.94 3.88
N HIS A 172 15.93 -0.94 4.53
CA HIS A 172 17.36 -0.88 4.85
C HIS A 172 17.61 -1.22 6.33
N ASN A 173 16.56 -1.42 7.12
CA ASN A 173 16.63 -1.80 8.53
C ASN A 173 16.55 -3.33 8.66
N MET A 174 17.64 -3.94 9.18
CA MET A 174 17.70 -5.40 9.38
C MET A 174 16.86 -5.88 10.59
N GLN A 175 16.28 -4.98 11.35
CA GLN A 175 15.45 -5.33 12.51
C GLN A 175 13.94 -5.34 12.17
N GLN A 176 13.60 -4.96 10.98
CA GLN A 176 12.28 -5.13 10.38
C GLN A 176 12.23 -6.47 9.64
#